data_e5591df426f5b84bc08563d73d99a712
#
_entry.id   e5591df426f5b84bc08563d73d99a712
#
_cell.length_a   1.000
_cell.length_b   1.000
_cell.length_c   1.000
_cell.angle_alpha   90.00
_cell.angle_beta   90.00
_cell.angle_gamma   90.00
#
_symmetry.space_group_name_H-M   'P 1'
#
loop_
_entity.id
_entity.type
_entity.pdbx_description
1 polymer ?
#
loop_
_entity_poly.entity_id
_entity_poly.type
_entity_poly.pdbx_seq_one_letter_code
_entity_poly.pdbx_strand_id
1 'polypeptide(L)'
;MTARATPEAIRSIMRRPHIKPDDKLNIITFCTHERYEQQLCKTGHNFYSVRHGKQWDTDYGDVPDNYHVVDVPPAHVDIDLILCHTACERLNISKRMRADLNVPVLLHTHVLPDIRGDAPLQVDQFQQVTQDIDKRTFISDFNRNAWGCDQSSAEYIEHGMDFDFWNNVEAATRDNVCLSVVNDWPNRDWCCGWELWKQTSGLGTPQQLPLRVFGKSPGLSEPAKSIEHLRQVYHSSKIFYNTSLHSPVPTVLMEAMACGCAVVSTSTCMIPEIIEHGKNGMISNDPNKLRKFLEELLQNDDMAKELGENAKRTISEKYNLNSFVTKWNDVFYSTIKNYKE
;
A
#
# COMPACT_ATOMS: atom_id res chain seq x y z
N MET A 1 55.64 -2.59 12.13
CA MET A 1 54.60 -2.49 11.10
C MET A 1 53.26 -2.22 11.83
N THR A 2 52.78 -0.99 11.78
CA THR A 2 51.46 -0.65 12.33
C THR A 2 50.43 -1.16 11.34
N ALA A 3 49.67 -2.20 11.73
CA ALA A 3 48.55 -2.67 10.94
C ALA A 3 47.56 -1.52 10.78
N ARG A 4 47.35 -1.04 9.55
CA ARG A 4 46.30 -0.09 9.26
C ARG A 4 44.97 -0.83 9.42
N ALA A 5 44.08 -0.30 10.26
CA ALA A 5 42.75 -0.84 10.38
C ALA A 5 42.05 -0.80 8.99
N THR A 6 41.44 -1.91 8.62
CA THR A 6 40.65 -1.95 7.36
C THR A 6 39.42 -1.05 7.50
N PRO A 7 38.87 -0.53 6.40
CA PRO A 7 37.63 0.24 6.45
C PRO A 7 36.50 -0.50 7.17
N GLU A 8 36.45 -1.83 7.06
CA GLU A 8 35.49 -2.69 7.77
C GLU A 8 35.72 -2.70 9.28
N ALA A 9 36.97 -2.79 9.73
CA ALA A 9 37.30 -2.73 11.14
C ALA A 9 36.99 -1.36 11.75
N ILE A 10 37.24 -0.26 10.99
CA ILE A 10 36.89 1.09 11.43
C ILE A 10 35.36 1.24 11.51
N ARG A 11 34.60 0.77 10.52
CA ARG A 11 33.13 0.79 10.52
C ARG A 11 32.55 -0.05 11.65
N SER A 12 33.13 -1.22 11.94
CA SER A 12 32.71 -2.08 13.05
C SER A 12 32.92 -1.42 14.43
N ILE A 13 33.95 -0.62 14.59
CA ILE A 13 34.23 0.13 15.83
C ILE A 13 33.30 1.34 15.98
N MET A 14 32.92 1.98 14.87
CA MET A 14 32.05 3.16 14.85
C MET A 14 30.55 2.84 14.92
N ARG A 15 30.16 1.57 14.77
CA ARG A 15 28.76 1.15 14.88
C ARG A 15 28.23 1.35 16.30
N ARG A 16 26.96 1.77 16.38
CA ARG A 16 26.21 1.73 17.64
C ARG A 16 26.21 0.29 18.16
N PRO A 17 26.86 0.00 19.30
CA PRO A 17 27.05 -1.37 19.76
C PRO A 17 25.74 -2.04 20.17
N HIS A 18 24.72 -1.27 20.55
CA HIS A 18 23.42 -1.76 21.00
C HIS A 18 22.31 -0.80 20.56
N ILE A 19 21.47 -1.25 19.63
CA ILE A 19 20.21 -0.57 19.28
C ILE A 19 19.16 -1.09 20.27
N LYS A 20 18.56 -0.18 21.03
CA LYS A 20 17.42 -0.49 21.91
C LYS A 20 16.11 -0.38 21.14
N PRO A 21 15.03 -1.03 21.59
CA PRO A 21 13.73 -1.00 20.91
C PRO A 21 13.13 0.38 20.70
N ASP A 22 13.58 1.41 21.44
CA ASP A 22 13.07 2.78 21.33
C ASP A 22 14.05 3.74 20.65
N ASP A 23 15.20 3.26 20.19
CA ASP A 23 16.19 4.10 19.51
C ASP A 23 15.67 4.50 18.12
N LYS A 24 15.82 5.77 17.78
CA LYS A 24 15.49 6.26 16.44
C LYS A 24 16.47 5.67 15.42
N LEU A 25 15.96 4.95 14.44
CA LEU A 25 16.73 4.30 13.39
C LEU A 25 16.99 5.24 12.21
N ASN A 26 18.09 4.99 11.49
CA ASN A 26 18.38 5.61 10.19
C ASN A 26 18.28 4.52 9.11
N ILE A 27 17.26 4.62 8.27
CA ILE A 27 16.86 3.60 7.32
C ILE A 27 17.08 4.13 5.90
N ILE A 28 17.87 3.42 5.09
CA ILE A 28 17.93 3.68 3.65
C ILE A 28 16.66 3.12 3.01
N THR A 29 16.06 3.90 2.10
CA THR A 29 14.90 3.47 1.31
C THR A 29 14.97 4.00 -0.13
N PHE A 30 13.93 3.67 -0.92
CA PHE A 30 13.75 4.16 -2.29
C PHE A 30 12.28 4.54 -2.48
N CYS A 31 12.00 5.75 -2.92
CA CYS A 31 10.63 6.21 -3.11
C CYS A 31 9.83 5.28 -4.01
N THR A 32 8.72 4.77 -3.52
CA THR A 32 7.87 3.82 -4.25
C THR A 32 6.44 4.33 -4.35
N HIS A 33 5.84 4.69 -3.22
CA HIS A 33 4.46 5.12 -3.14
C HIS A 33 4.31 6.15 -2.00
N GLU A 34 4.11 7.41 -2.32
CA GLU A 34 4.18 8.54 -1.40
C GLU A 34 3.27 8.39 -0.17
N ARG A 35 2.00 8.01 -0.38
CA ARG A 35 1.05 7.80 0.73
C ARG A 35 1.47 6.68 1.68
N TYR A 36 2.08 5.62 1.15
CA TYR A 36 2.62 4.55 1.97
C TYR A 36 3.84 5.02 2.76
N GLU A 37 4.75 5.74 2.10
CA GLU A 37 5.95 6.31 2.74
C GLU A 37 5.58 7.32 3.84
N GLN A 38 4.53 8.14 3.64
CA GLN A 38 4.01 9.04 4.67
C GLN A 38 3.53 8.28 5.92
N GLN A 39 2.83 7.16 5.74
CA GLN A 39 2.41 6.29 6.85
C GLN A 39 3.62 5.64 7.52
N LEU A 40 4.59 5.18 6.73
CA LEU A 40 5.83 4.59 7.24
C LEU A 40 6.63 5.58 8.08
N CYS A 41 6.66 6.86 7.70
CA CYS A 41 7.29 7.93 8.47
C CYS A 41 6.68 8.15 9.87
N LYS A 42 5.42 7.70 10.10
CA LYS A 42 4.79 7.73 11.44
C LYS A 42 5.44 6.76 12.44
N THR A 43 6.31 5.85 11.99
CA THR A 43 7.16 5.04 12.88
C THR A 43 8.17 5.89 13.68
N GLY A 44 8.41 7.13 13.26
CA GLY A 44 9.31 8.08 13.94
C GLY A 44 10.78 7.95 13.54
N HIS A 45 11.15 6.96 12.74
CA HIS A 45 12.51 6.77 12.25
C HIS A 45 12.91 7.78 11.17
N ASN A 46 14.18 7.92 10.87
CA ASN A 46 14.68 8.68 9.73
C ASN A 46 14.77 7.79 8.50
N PHE A 47 14.21 8.25 7.40
CA PHE A 47 14.29 7.56 6.11
C PHE A 47 15.16 8.36 5.14
N TYR A 48 16.19 7.73 4.59
CA TYR A 48 17.08 8.31 3.60
C TYR A 48 16.78 7.68 2.24
N SER A 49 15.93 8.35 1.45
CA SER A 49 15.50 7.89 0.15
C SER A 49 16.54 8.20 -0.91
N VAL A 50 17.22 7.19 -1.37
CA VAL A 50 18.22 7.32 -2.44
C VAL A 50 17.52 7.57 -3.77
N ARG A 51 17.97 8.60 -4.51
CA ARG A 51 17.45 8.93 -5.85
C ARG A 51 17.80 7.85 -6.85
N HIS A 52 16.86 6.94 -7.05
CA HIS A 52 16.96 5.90 -8.08
C HIS A 52 15.55 5.57 -8.62
N GLY A 53 15.31 5.92 -9.86
CA GLY A 53 14.01 5.75 -10.50
C GLY A 53 12.99 6.79 -10.05
N LYS A 54 11.83 6.36 -9.53
CA LYS A 54 10.75 7.25 -9.09
C LYS A 54 11.24 8.20 -7.99
N GLN A 55 10.89 9.48 -8.15
CA GLN A 55 11.09 10.51 -7.14
C GLN A 55 9.76 10.80 -6.43
N TRP A 56 9.82 11.50 -5.30
CA TRP A 56 8.65 11.95 -4.58
C TRP A 56 7.84 12.92 -5.45
N ASP A 57 6.55 12.65 -5.56
CA ASP A 57 5.58 13.50 -6.26
C ASP A 57 4.73 14.23 -5.22
N THR A 58 4.87 15.54 -5.16
CA THR A 58 4.16 16.39 -4.19
C THR A 58 2.65 16.50 -4.44
N ASP A 59 2.16 16.07 -5.61
CA ASP A 59 0.72 15.95 -5.86
C ASP A 59 0.04 14.93 -4.93
N TYR A 60 0.82 14.01 -4.34
CA TYR A 60 0.33 13.02 -3.37
C TYR A 60 0.57 13.41 -1.91
N GLY A 61 1.08 14.61 -1.66
CA GLY A 61 1.32 15.20 -0.34
C GLY A 61 2.78 15.59 -0.09
N ASP A 62 2.96 16.41 0.94
CA ASP A 62 4.28 16.94 1.31
C ASP A 62 5.25 15.83 1.77
N VAL A 63 6.53 16.06 1.57
CA VAL A 63 7.60 15.21 2.09
C VAL A 63 7.65 15.34 3.61
N PRO A 64 7.52 14.26 4.39
CA PRO A 64 7.64 14.32 5.85
C PRO A 64 9.03 14.77 6.32
N ASP A 65 9.12 15.47 7.46
CA ASP A 65 10.37 16.01 8.01
C ASP A 65 11.45 14.94 8.26
N ASN A 66 11.05 13.72 8.55
CA ASN A 66 11.94 12.58 8.77
C ASN A 66 12.19 11.73 7.51
N TYR A 67 11.81 12.22 6.31
CA TYR A 67 12.06 11.59 5.03
C TYR A 67 13.01 12.47 4.19
N HIS A 68 14.25 12.04 4.03
CA HIS A 68 15.33 12.79 3.40
C HIS A 68 15.61 12.23 2.01
N VAL A 69 15.36 13.02 0.96
CA VAL A 69 15.71 12.65 -0.42
C VAL A 69 17.18 12.97 -0.65
N VAL A 70 18.00 11.96 -0.95
CA VAL A 70 19.47 12.08 -1.03
C VAL A 70 20.01 11.38 -2.28
N ASP A 71 21.13 11.87 -2.82
CA ASP A 71 21.84 11.17 -3.90
C ASP A 71 22.67 9.99 -3.35
N VAL A 72 23.27 10.21 -2.19
CA VAL A 72 23.98 9.19 -1.40
C VAL A 72 23.68 9.42 0.08
N PRO A 73 23.65 8.36 0.90
CA PRO A 73 23.50 8.51 2.34
C PRO A 73 24.63 9.38 2.92
N PRO A 74 24.32 10.31 3.83
CA PRO A 74 25.33 11.18 4.42
C PRO A 74 26.38 10.37 5.19
N ALA A 75 27.67 10.64 4.95
CA ALA A 75 28.78 9.88 5.53
C ALA A 75 28.86 9.93 7.08
N HIS A 76 28.21 10.93 7.69
CA HIS A 76 28.17 11.11 9.15
C HIS A 76 26.95 10.44 9.82
N VAL A 77 26.10 9.78 9.04
CA VAL A 77 24.91 9.09 9.54
C VAL A 77 25.20 7.59 9.57
N ASP A 78 25.08 7.01 10.77
CA ASP A 78 25.14 5.57 10.93
C ASP A 78 23.83 4.97 10.44
N ILE A 79 23.87 4.24 9.34
CA ILE A 79 22.73 3.51 8.80
C ILE A 79 22.53 2.21 9.57
N ASP A 80 21.28 1.92 9.93
CA ASP A 80 20.91 0.75 10.72
C ASP A 80 20.30 -0.37 9.86
N LEU A 81 19.61 -0.02 8.76
CA LEU A 81 18.84 -0.93 7.92
C LEU A 81 18.69 -0.38 6.50
N ILE A 82 18.54 -1.27 5.52
CA ILE A 82 18.09 -0.92 4.16
C ILE A 82 16.70 -1.51 3.96
N LEU A 83 15.70 -0.66 3.72
CA LEU A 83 14.34 -1.04 3.34
C LEU A 83 14.20 -0.96 1.82
N CYS A 84 14.11 -2.10 1.17
CA CYS A 84 13.86 -2.20 -0.26
C CYS A 84 12.37 -2.52 -0.51
N HIS A 85 11.71 -1.67 -1.27
CA HIS A 85 10.34 -1.91 -1.73
C HIS A 85 10.37 -2.54 -3.12
N THR A 86 9.98 -3.78 -3.24
CA THR A 86 9.96 -4.57 -4.48
C THR A 86 11.31 -5.19 -4.88
N ALA A 87 11.25 -6.42 -5.39
CA ALA A 87 12.40 -7.12 -5.95
C ALA A 87 12.63 -6.68 -7.40
N CYS A 88 13.49 -5.71 -7.60
CA CYS A 88 13.87 -5.17 -8.91
C CYS A 88 15.34 -4.72 -8.87
N GLU A 89 15.75 -3.84 -9.77
CA GLU A 89 17.08 -3.26 -9.80
C GLU A 89 17.49 -2.65 -8.43
N ARG A 90 16.54 -2.07 -7.70
CA ARG A 90 16.74 -1.54 -6.34
C ARG A 90 17.20 -2.61 -5.36
N LEU A 91 16.75 -3.86 -5.50
CA LEU A 91 17.22 -4.97 -4.70
C LEU A 91 18.71 -5.25 -4.93
N ASN A 92 19.18 -5.20 -6.18
CA ASN A 92 20.59 -5.37 -6.49
C ASN A 92 21.45 -4.24 -5.91
N ILE A 93 20.93 -3.00 -5.93
CA ILE A 93 21.58 -1.85 -5.29
C ILE A 93 21.63 -2.06 -3.77
N SER A 94 20.52 -2.47 -3.16
CA SER A 94 20.42 -2.75 -1.71
C SER A 94 21.43 -3.82 -1.27
N LYS A 95 21.59 -4.89 -2.07
CA LYS A 95 22.58 -5.96 -1.78
C LYS A 95 24.03 -5.46 -1.82
N ARG A 96 24.36 -4.57 -2.77
CA ARG A 96 25.69 -3.94 -2.83
C ARG A 96 25.90 -3.04 -1.62
N MET A 97 24.93 -2.18 -1.31
CA MET A 97 25.00 -1.30 -0.13
C MET A 97 25.08 -2.09 1.16
N ARG A 98 24.39 -3.25 1.27
CA ARG A 98 24.51 -4.17 2.40
C ARG A 98 25.98 -4.58 2.65
N ALA A 99 26.67 -4.97 1.60
CA ALA A 99 28.07 -5.39 1.71
C ALA A 99 29.00 -4.24 2.15
N ASP A 100 28.76 -3.03 1.61
CA ASP A 100 29.56 -1.85 1.92
C ASP A 100 29.28 -1.28 3.32
N LEU A 101 28.02 -1.25 3.73
CA LEU A 101 27.57 -0.69 5.01
C LEU A 101 27.52 -1.73 6.12
N ASN A 102 27.52 -3.01 5.79
CA ASN A 102 27.36 -4.13 6.72
C ASN A 102 26.10 -3.97 7.60
N VAL A 103 24.94 -3.77 6.97
CA VAL A 103 23.61 -3.61 7.59
C VAL A 103 22.60 -4.55 6.91
N PRO A 104 21.55 -4.99 7.60
CA PRO A 104 20.57 -5.91 7.02
C PRO A 104 19.75 -5.24 5.89
N VAL A 105 19.25 -6.08 4.98
CA VAL A 105 18.26 -5.71 3.96
C VAL A 105 16.92 -6.34 4.30
N LEU A 106 15.92 -5.50 4.46
CA LEU A 106 14.52 -5.87 4.57
C LEU A 106 13.83 -5.59 3.23
N LEU A 107 13.29 -6.63 2.62
CA LEU A 107 12.49 -6.51 1.40
C LEU A 107 11.00 -6.47 1.75
N HIS A 108 10.32 -5.40 1.36
CA HIS A 108 8.86 -5.30 1.46
C HIS A 108 8.22 -5.29 0.08
N THR A 109 7.31 -6.22 -0.18
CA THR A 109 6.72 -6.45 -1.49
C THR A 109 5.31 -5.89 -1.58
N HIS A 110 5.13 -4.88 -2.45
CA HIS A 110 3.87 -4.18 -2.71
C HIS A 110 3.13 -4.64 -3.95
N VAL A 111 3.73 -5.50 -4.76
CA VAL A 111 3.20 -5.92 -6.06
C VAL A 111 2.89 -7.40 -6.07
N LEU A 112 2.00 -7.81 -6.95
CA LEU A 112 1.76 -9.22 -7.25
C LEU A 112 2.70 -9.72 -8.36
N PRO A 113 2.92 -11.04 -8.49
CA PRO A 113 3.51 -11.61 -9.69
C PRO A 113 2.73 -11.17 -10.93
N ASP A 114 3.43 -10.87 -12.02
CA ASP A 114 2.77 -10.45 -13.25
C ASP A 114 2.09 -11.64 -13.94
N ILE A 115 0.82 -11.48 -14.23
CA ILE A 115 0.01 -12.50 -14.93
C ILE A 115 0.12 -12.41 -16.45
N ARG A 116 0.73 -11.35 -17.00
CA ARG A 116 0.89 -11.12 -18.45
C ARG A 116 2.17 -11.73 -19.01
N GLY A 117 3.10 -12.10 -18.13
CA GLY A 117 4.40 -12.62 -18.53
C GLY A 117 5.44 -11.56 -18.94
N ASP A 118 5.08 -10.29 -18.85
CA ASP A 118 5.96 -9.16 -19.23
C ASP A 118 6.81 -8.66 -18.07
N ALA A 119 6.55 -9.13 -16.85
CA ALA A 119 7.25 -8.65 -15.67
C ALA A 119 8.70 -9.15 -15.63
N PRO A 120 9.57 -8.32 -15.06
CA PRO A 120 10.97 -8.67 -14.91
C PRO A 120 11.22 -9.82 -13.94
N LEU A 121 10.22 -10.25 -13.15
CA LEU A 121 10.34 -11.34 -12.18
C LEU A 121 9.10 -12.24 -12.16
N GLN A 122 9.30 -13.51 -12.43
CA GLN A 122 8.37 -14.58 -12.13
C GLN A 122 8.62 -15.14 -10.71
N VAL A 123 7.70 -15.95 -10.18
CA VAL A 123 7.77 -16.47 -8.81
C VAL A 123 9.11 -17.18 -8.54
N ASP A 124 9.55 -18.07 -9.42
CA ASP A 124 10.82 -18.79 -9.24
C ASP A 124 12.03 -17.86 -9.24
N GLN A 125 12.04 -16.86 -10.11
CA GLN A 125 13.09 -15.84 -10.16
C GLN A 125 13.07 -14.98 -8.89
N PHE A 126 11.90 -14.60 -8.39
CA PHE A 126 11.76 -13.88 -7.14
C PHE A 126 12.34 -14.69 -5.98
N GLN A 127 12.01 -15.98 -5.86
CA GLN A 127 12.55 -16.84 -4.82
C GLN A 127 14.08 -16.91 -4.92
N GLN A 128 14.61 -17.10 -6.12
CA GLN A 128 16.06 -17.16 -6.34
C GLN A 128 16.77 -15.86 -5.96
N VAL A 129 16.26 -14.70 -6.40
CA VAL A 129 16.94 -13.40 -6.14
C VAL A 129 16.74 -12.89 -4.71
N THR A 130 15.82 -13.46 -3.94
CA THR A 130 15.54 -13.04 -2.56
C THR A 130 16.00 -14.03 -1.50
N GLN A 131 16.60 -15.16 -1.87
CA GLN A 131 17.00 -16.21 -0.94
C GLN A 131 18.04 -15.76 0.11
N ASP A 132 18.85 -14.75 -0.21
CA ASP A 132 19.92 -14.21 0.65
C ASP A 132 19.52 -12.88 1.33
N ILE A 133 18.24 -12.51 1.30
CA ILE A 133 17.72 -11.33 1.99
C ILE A 133 17.44 -11.66 3.46
N ASP A 134 17.83 -10.74 4.35
CA ASP A 134 17.79 -10.97 5.80
C ASP A 134 16.34 -11.06 6.32
N LYS A 135 15.40 -10.31 5.73
CA LYS A 135 13.98 -10.36 6.05
C LYS A 135 13.13 -10.05 4.83
N ARG A 136 12.04 -10.80 4.66
CA ARG A 136 11.00 -10.55 3.64
C ARG A 136 9.67 -10.27 4.31
N THR A 137 8.98 -9.23 3.87
CA THR A 137 7.62 -8.88 4.29
C THR A 137 6.73 -8.56 3.09
N PHE A 138 5.44 -8.73 3.27
CA PHE A 138 4.42 -8.54 2.24
C PHE A 138 3.30 -7.68 2.78
N ILE A 139 2.45 -7.11 1.92
CA ILE A 139 1.35 -6.25 2.36
C ILE A 139 0.07 -7.01 2.70
N SER A 140 -0.02 -8.30 2.39
CA SER A 140 -1.15 -9.17 2.74
C SER A 140 -0.75 -10.64 2.74
N ASP A 141 -1.61 -11.48 3.30
CA ASP A 141 -1.47 -12.94 3.23
C ASP A 141 -1.55 -13.42 1.78
N PHE A 142 -2.52 -12.92 1.01
CA PHE A 142 -2.65 -13.22 -0.41
C PHE A 142 -1.37 -12.85 -1.18
N ASN A 143 -0.82 -11.65 -0.95
CA ASN A 143 0.40 -11.21 -1.62
C ASN A 143 1.60 -12.11 -1.30
N ARG A 144 1.77 -12.51 -0.04
CA ARG A 144 2.80 -13.45 0.39
C ARG A 144 2.69 -14.81 -0.31
N ASN A 145 1.48 -15.39 -0.30
CA ASN A 145 1.21 -16.68 -0.91
C ASN A 145 1.38 -16.65 -2.44
N ALA A 146 0.99 -15.54 -3.10
CA ALA A 146 1.16 -15.33 -4.53
C ALA A 146 2.64 -15.37 -4.97
N TRP A 147 3.57 -14.95 -4.09
CA TRP A 147 5.01 -15.04 -4.31
C TRP A 147 5.62 -16.38 -3.85
N GLY A 148 4.81 -17.38 -3.50
CA GLY A 148 5.28 -18.70 -3.07
C GLY A 148 5.95 -18.68 -1.69
N CYS A 149 5.65 -17.70 -0.84
CA CYS A 149 6.14 -17.63 0.53
C CYS A 149 5.04 -18.07 1.50
N ASP A 150 5.41 -18.81 2.53
CA ASP A 150 4.52 -19.23 3.61
C ASP A 150 4.77 -18.45 4.91
N GLN A 151 3.98 -18.74 5.95
CA GLN A 151 4.10 -18.08 7.26
C GLN A 151 5.44 -18.35 7.97
N SER A 152 6.10 -19.46 7.66
CA SER A 152 7.39 -19.80 8.27
C SER A 152 8.54 -19.02 7.65
N SER A 153 8.38 -18.56 6.41
CA SER A 153 9.43 -17.91 5.61
C SER A 153 9.31 -16.40 5.53
N ALA A 154 8.10 -15.86 5.77
CA ALA A 154 7.86 -14.41 5.65
C ALA A 154 6.60 -13.96 6.41
N GLU A 155 6.64 -12.73 6.87
CA GLU A 155 5.52 -12.05 7.53
C GLU A 155 4.76 -11.16 6.55
N TYR A 156 3.59 -10.68 6.94
CA TYR A 156 2.92 -9.59 6.23
C TYR A 156 2.54 -8.46 7.19
N ILE A 157 2.58 -7.24 6.65
CA ILE A 157 2.20 -6.02 7.36
C ILE A 157 1.17 -5.32 6.49
N GLU A 158 -0.07 -5.31 6.93
CA GLU A 158 -1.16 -4.67 6.22
C GLU A 158 -0.97 -3.15 6.19
N HIS A 159 -1.60 -2.48 5.23
CA HIS A 159 -1.62 -1.02 5.20
C HIS A 159 -2.19 -0.45 6.50
N GLY A 160 -1.53 0.58 7.03
CA GLY A 160 -2.11 1.45 8.06
C GLY A 160 -2.99 2.52 7.41
N MET A 161 -4.14 2.78 8.00
CA MET A 161 -5.02 3.87 7.59
C MET A 161 -5.05 4.92 8.68
N ASP A 162 -4.81 6.18 8.33
CA ASP A 162 -5.06 7.31 9.20
C ASP A 162 -6.58 7.50 9.31
N PHE A 163 -7.19 6.70 10.19
CA PHE A 163 -8.64 6.66 10.35
C PHE A 163 -9.19 8.01 10.79
N ASP A 164 -8.47 8.73 11.65
CA ASP A 164 -8.91 10.05 12.14
C ASP A 164 -8.94 11.06 11.00
N PHE A 165 -7.96 11.04 10.11
CA PHE A 165 -7.99 11.86 8.90
C PHE A 165 -9.18 11.52 8.01
N TRP A 166 -9.35 10.23 7.65
CA TRP A 166 -10.40 9.83 6.71
C TRP A 166 -11.80 9.96 7.28
N ASN A 167 -11.98 9.80 8.59
CA ASN A 167 -13.30 9.88 9.25
C ASN A 167 -13.68 11.30 9.69
N ASN A 168 -12.75 12.26 9.67
CA ASN A 168 -12.97 13.63 10.15
C ASN A 168 -13.67 14.50 9.09
N VAL A 169 -14.99 14.37 9.01
CA VAL A 169 -15.85 15.27 8.21
C VAL A 169 -17.15 15.51 8.96
N GLU A 170 -17.65 16.75 8.93
CA GLU A 170 -19.01 17.05 9.38
C GLU A 170 -20.01 16.19 8.61
N ALA A 171 -21.05 15.71 9.30
CA ALA A 171 -22.06 14.82 8.73
C ALA A 171 -22.65 15.40 7.44
N ALA A 172 -22.21 14.90 6.31
CA ALA A 172 -22.69 15.29 5.00
C ALA A 172 -23.81 14.36 4.54
N THR A 173 -24.82 14.93 3.88
CA THR A 173 -25.81 14.14 3.15
C THR A 173 -25.09 13.43 2.00
N ARG A 174 -25.24 12.11 1.89
CA ARG A 174 -24.64 11.34 0.80
C ARG A 174 -25.52 11.43 -0.45
N ASP A 175 -24.90 11.76 -1.57
CA ASP A 175 -25.54 11.67 -2.88
C ASP A 175 -25.76 10.20 -3.24
N ASN A 176 -26.89 9.90 -3.88
CA ASN A 176 -27.23 8.55 -4.33
C ASN A 176 -26.46 8.17 -5.60
N VAL A 177 -25.15 8.04 -5.50
CA VAL A 177 -24.23 7.78 -6.61
C VAL A 177 -23.26 6.62 -6.30
N CYS A 178 -22.81 5.97 -7.37
CA CYS A 178 -21.71 4.99 -7.35
C CYS A 178 -20.40 5.69 -7.70
N LEU A 179 -19.53 5.88 -6.74
CA LEU A 179 -18.20 6.46 -6.88
C LEU A 179 -17.18 5.40 -7.26
N SER A 180 -16.32 5.72 -8.22
CA SER A 180 -15.10 4.98 -8.49
C SER A 180 -13.90 5.93 -8.56
N VAL A 181 -12.74 5.51 -8.06
CA VAL A 181 -11.51 6.31 -8.04
C VAL A 181 -10.38 5.48 -8.65
N VAL A 182 -9.99 5.79 -9.88
CA VAL A 182 -8.99 5.02 -10.64
C VAL A 182 -8.18 5.93 -11.56
N ASN A 183 -6.87 5.81 -11.56
CA ASN A 183 -5.98 6.51 -12.49
C ASN A 183 -5.76 5.67 -13.75
N ASP A 184 -5.74 6.33 -14.92
CA ASP A 184 -5.44 5.73 -16.23
C ASP A 184 -6.22 4.44 -16.53
N TRP A 185 -7.52 4.47 -16.18
CA TRP A 185 -8.38 3.30 -16.14
C TRP A 185 -8.47 2.52 -17.45
N PRO A 186 -8.74 3.17 -18.62
CA PRO A 186 -8.81 2.44 -19.88
C PRO A 186 -7.54 1.67 -20.25
N ASN A 187 -6.35 2.22 -19.97
CA ASN A 187 -5.07 1.58 -20.25
C ASN A 187 -4.70 0.51 -19.21
N ARG A 188 -5.40 0.48 -18.08
CA ARG A 188 -5.19 -0.45 -16.97
C ARG A 188 -6.32 -1.43 -16.78
N ASP A 189 -7.08 -1.73 -17.84
CA ASP A 189 -8.19 -2.68 -17.80
C ASP A 189 -7.79 -4.03 -17.18
N TRP A 190 -6.64 -4.57 -17.59
CA TRP A 190 -6.11 -5.86 -17.13
C TRP A 190 -6.02 -5.99 -15.60
N CYS A 191 -5.82 -4.89 -14.86
CA CYS A 191 -5.73 -4.90 -13.40
C CYS A 191 -6.84 -4.12 -12.70
N CYS A 192 -7.48 -3.15 -13.35
CA CYS A 192 -8.47 -2.27 -12.76
C CYS A 192 -9.90 -2.52 -13.28
N GLY A 193 -10.10 -3.43 -14.26
CA GLY A 193 -11.40 -3.91 -14.70
C GLY A 193 -12.27 -2.83 -15.34
N TRP A 194 -11.73 -2.07 -16.27
CA TRP A 194 -12.46 -1.04 -17.03
C TRP A 194 -13.65 -1.59 -17.79
N GLU A 195 -13.47 -2.69 -18.53
CA GLU A 195 -14.55 -3.31 -19.32
C GLU A 195 -15.64 -3.88 -18.40
N LEU A 196 -15.26 -4.51 -17.29
CA LEU A 196 -16.20 -4.98 -16.28
C LEU A 196 -17.01 -3.82 -15.70
N TRP A 197 -16.36 -2.70 -15.38
CA TRP A 197 -17.03 -1.52 -14.85
C TRP A 197 -18.02 -0.92 -15.85
N LYS A 198 -17.63 -0.77 -17.12
CA LYS A 198 -18.57 -0.29 -18.18
C LYS A 198 -19.79 -1.17 -18.30
N GLN A 199 -19.57 -2.49 -18.37
CA GLN A 199 -20.63 -3.47 -18.47
C GLN A 199 -21.63 -3.37 -17.31
N THR A 200 -21.12 -3.36 -16.09
CA THR A 200 -21.91 -3.42 -14.87
C THR A 200 -22.56 -2.08 -14.53
N SER A 201 -21.90 -0.96 -14.80
CA SER A 201 -22.44 0.38 -14.60
C SER A 201 -23.46 0.80 -15.69
N GLY A 202 -23.41 0.15 -16.85
CA GLY A 202 -24.22 0.51 -18.01
C GLY A 202 -23.78 1.82 -18.65
N LEU A 203 -22.53 2.21 -18.54
CA LEU A 203 -22.00 3.46 -19.08
C LEU A 203 -22.38 3.66 -20.55
N GLY A 204 -22.97 4.83 -20.86
CA GLY A 204 -23.40 5.20 -22.23
C GLY A 204 -24.67 4.50 -22.71
N THR A 205 -25.41 3.81 -21.84
CA THR A 205 -26.68 3.15 -22.14
C THR A 205 -27.84 3.81 -21.40
N PRO A 206 -29.09 3.59 -21.81
CA PRO A 206 -30.27 4.07 -21.07
C PRO A 206 -30.40 3.49 -19.66
N GLN A 207 -29.67 2.41 -19.36
CA GLN A 207 -29.64 1.73 -18.05
C GLN A 207 -28.45 2.17 -17.20
N GLN A 208 -27.77 3.25 -17.56
CA GLN A 208 -26.64 3.75 -16.79
C GLN A 208 -27.06 4.12 -15.37
N LEU A 209 -26.27 3.62 -14.41
CA LEU A 209 -26.40 4.01 -13.00
C LEU A 209 -25.94 5.45 -12.77
N PRO A 210 -26.34 6.09 -11.66
CA PRO A 210 -25.77 7.37 -11.25
C PRO A 210 -24.30 7.18 -10.87
N LEU A 211 -23.40 7.66 -11.74
CA LEU A 211 -21.96 7.45 -11.62
C LEU A 211 -21.22 8.74 -11.23
N ARG A 212 -20.19 8.58 -10.42
CA ARG A 212 -19.19 9.59 -10.12
C ARG A 212 -17.80 8.96 -10.26
N VAL A 213 -16.92 9.56 -11.05
CA VAL A 213 -15.60 9.01 -11.32
C VAL A 213 -14.55 10.07 -11.02
N PHE A 214 -13.52 9.68 -10.26
CA PHE A 214 -12.34 10.48 -9.98
C PHE A 214 -11.07 9.70 -10.31
N GLY A 215 -9.97 10.43 -10.52
CA GLY A 215 -8.67 9.91 -10.89
C GLY A 215 -8.21 10.48 -12.22
N LYS A 216 -6.89 10.46 -12.44
CA LYS A 216 -6.27 10.97 -13.67
C LYS A 216 -6.48 9.95 -14.80
N SER A 217 -7.66 9.98 -15.42
CA SER A 217 -8.02 9.11 -16.56
C SER A 217 -8.44 9.99 -17.75
N PRO A 218 -7.52 10.33 -18.67
CA PRO A 218 -7.77 11.26 -19.77
C PRO A 218 -9.03 10.90 -20.58
N GLY A 219 -9.91 11.87 -20.79
CA GLY A 219 -11.17 11.68 -21.50
C GLY A 219 -12.30 11.04 -20.68
N LEU A 220 -12.05 10.66 -19.43
CA LEU A 220 -13.03 10.06 -18.52
C LEU A 220 -13.19 10.87 -17.23
N SER A 221 -12.13 11.18 -16.54
CA SER A 221 -12.16 11.85 -15.23
C SER A 221 -10.87 12.60 -14.91
N GLU A 222 -11.01 13.57 -14.01
CA GLU A 222 -9.90 14.33 -13.43
C GLU A 222 -9.62 13.87 -12.00
N PRO A 223 -8.39 14.04 -11.49
CA PRO A 223 -8.08 13.76 -10.11
C PRO A 223 -8.80 14.73 -9.16
N ALA A 224 -8.97 14.33 -7.92
CA ALA A 224 -9.38 15.25 -6.86
C ALA A 224 -8.33 16.36 -6.70
N LYS A 225 -8.76 17.57 -6.35
CA LYS A 225 -7.89 18.76 -6.25
C LYS A 225 -6.87 18.64 -5.10
N SER A 226 -7.20 17.88 -4.07
CA SER A 226 -6.36 17.58 -2.92
C SER A 226 -6.85 16.29 -2.25
N ILE A 227 -6.10 15.79 -1.26
CA ILE A 227 -6.50 14.63 -0.46
C ILE A 227 -7.75 14.93 0.40
N GLU A 228 -7.89 16.17 0.88
CA GLU A 228 -9.08 16.64 1.60
C GLU A 228 -10.31 16.67 0.67
N HIS A 229 -10.13 17.12 -0.57
CA HIS A 229 -11.20 17.06 -1.58
C HIS A 229 -11.58 15.61 -1.86
N LEU A 230 -10.62 14.69 -2.01
CA LEU A 230 -10.92 13.27 -2.20
C LEU A 230 -11.69 12.69 -1.01
N ARG A 231 -11.32 13.05 0.22
CA ARG A 231 -12.04 12.67 1.44
C ARG A 231 -13.50 13.16 1.40
N GLN A 232 -13.73 14.43 1.01
CA GLN A 232 -15.08 14.98 0.85
C GLN A 232 -15.90 14.23 -0.21
N VAL A 233 -15.25 13.84 -1.33
CA VAL A 233 -15.88 13.04 -2.39
C VAL A 233 -16.34 11.68 -1.87
N TYR A 234 -15.52 10.99 -1.06
CA TYR A 234 -15.94 9.74 -0.42
C TYR A 234 -17.12 9.97 0.54
N HIS A 235 -17.05 10.96 1.42
CA HIS A 235 -18.13 11.26 2.37
C HIS A 235 -19.43 11.67 1.72
N SER A 236 -19.38 12.31 0.56
CA SER A 236 -20.57 12.72 -0.20
C SER A 236 -21.11 11.64 -1.14
N SER A 237 -20.50 10.48 -1.21
CA SER A 237 -20.93 9.38 -2.09
C SER A 237 -21.51 8.23 -1.28
N LYS A 238 -22.66 7.67 -1.71
CA LYS A 238 -23.34 6.58 -1.01
C LYS A 238 -22.62 5.25 -1.20
N ILE A 239 -22.21 4.94 -2.43
CA ILE A 239 -21.60 3.67 -2.80
C ILE A 239 -20.19 3.92 -3.34
N PHE A 240 -19.23 3.10 -2.93
CA PHE A 240 -17.95 2.97 -3.59
C PHE A 240 -17.92 1.69 -4.41
N TYR A 241 -17.67 1.82 -5.72
CA TYR A 241 -17.63 0.71 -6.65
C TYR A 241 -16.22 0.47 -7.16
N ASN A 242 -15.68 -0.71 -6.88
CA ASN A 242 -14.33 -1.15 -7.25
C ASN A 242 -14.37 -2.40 -8.13
N THR A 243 -13.70 -2.35 -9.27
CA THR A 243 -13.61 -3.48 -10.21
C THR A 243 -12.20 -4.03 -10.37
N SER A 244 -11.34 -3.84 -9.38
CA SER A 244 -9.95 -4.34 -9.45
C SER A 244 -9.90 -5.84 -9.71
N LEU A 245 -9.13 -6.24 -10.72
CA LEU A 245 -8.93 -7.64 -11.13
C LEU A 245 -7.61 -8.19 -10.62
N HIS A 246 -6.55 -7.36 -10.62
CA HIS A 246 -5.21 -7.76 -10.21
C HIS A 246 -4.53 -6.61 -9.45
N SER A 247 -4.84 -6.50 -8.16
CA SER A 247 -4.25 -5.50 -7.28
C SER A 247 -3.93 -6.15 -5.93
N PRO A 248 -2.71 -5.96 -5.40
CA PRO A 248 -2.38 -6.51 -4.08
C PRO A 248 -3.26 -5.92 -2.98
N VAL A 249 -3.41 -4.58 -2.96
CA VAL A 249 -4.31 -3.85 -2.06
C VAL A 249 -4.81 -2.59 -2.77
N PRO A 250 -6.11 -2.47 -3.04
CA PRO A 250 -6.65 -1.20 -3.54
C PRO A 250 -6.83 -0.21 -2.38
N THR A 251 -5.86 0.70 -2.18
CA THR A 251 -5.91 1.69 -1.09
C THR A 251 -7.16 2.57 -1.12
N VAL A 252 -7.64 2.93 -2.32
CA VAL A 252 -8.88 3.68 -2.53
C VAL A 252 -10.11 2.96 -1.96
N LEU A 253 -10.12 1.62 -1.94
CA LEU A 253 -11.16 0.81 -1.31
C LEU A 253 -11.15 1.02 0.20
N MET A 254 -9.96 0.97 0.82
CA MET A 254 -9.81 1.17 2.27
C MET A 254 -10.14 2.62 2.68
N GLU A 255 -9.77 3.60 1.86
CA GLU A 255 -10.14 5.01 2.04
C GLU A 255 -11.66 5.20 2.03
N ALA A 256 -12.35 4.62 1.04
CA ALA A 256 -13.80 4.66 0.95
C ALA A 256 -14.49 3.96 2.12
N MET A 257 -13.97 2.82 2.57
CA MET A 257 -14.43 2.12 3.77
C MET A 257 -14.26 2.96 5.02
N ALA A 258 -13.10 3.61 5.21
CA ALA A 258 -12.83 4.51 6.33
C ALA A 258 -13.79 5.70 6.36
N CYS A 259 -14.19 6.20 5.19
CA CYS A 259 -15.20 7.25 5.04
C CYS A 259 -16.65 6.75 5.16
N GLY A 260 -16.88 5.43 5.33
CA GLY A 260 -18.21 4.84 5.52
C GLY A 260 -19.05 4.75 4.25
N CYS A 261 -18.45 4.64 3.06
CA CYS A 261 -19.17 4.27 1.85
C CYS A 261 -19.65 2.80 1.94
N ALA A 262 -20.83 2.50 1.44
CA ALA A 262 -21.21 1.13 1.14
C ALA A 262 -20.35 0.62 -0.02
N VAL A 263 -19.67 -0.51 0.16
CA VAL A 263 -18.73 -1.00 -0.86
C VAL A 263 -19.34 -2.11 -1.69
N VAL A 264 -19.22 -1.98 -3.02
CA VAL A 264 -19.41 -3.08 -3.98
C VAL A 264 -18.10 -3.32 -4.70
N SER A 265 -17.61 -4.55 -4.72
CA SER A 265 -16.32 -4.86 -5.31
C SER A 265 -16.26 -6.25 -5.96
N THR A 266 -15.27 -6.44 -6.84
CA THR A 266 -14.80 -7.78 -7.21
C THR A 266 -14.32 -8.54 -5.99
N SER A 267 -14.33 -9.89 -6.07
CA SER A 267 -13.81 -10.80 -5.05
C SER A 267 -12.44 -11.35 -5.49
N THR A 268 -11.48 -10.44 -5.74
CA THR A 268 -10.16 -10.76 -6.30
C THR A 268 -9.06 -10.40 -5.32
N CYS A 269 -7.93 -11.08 -5.43
CA CYS A 269 -6.69 -10.80 -4.68
C CYS A 269 -6.96 -10.67 -3.16
N MET A 270 -6.50 -9.60 -2.53
CA MET A 270 -6.68 -9.34 -1.10
C MET A 270 -8.11 -8.92 -0.72
N ILE A 271 -8.99 -8.58 -1.66
CA ILE A 271 -10.31 -8.01 -1.33
C ILE A 271 -11.10 -8.89 -0.35
N PRO A 272 -11.13 -10.26 -0.48
CA PRO A 272 -11.79 -11.13 0.50
C PRO A 272 -11.15 -11.16 1.90
N GLU A 273 -9.92 -10.68 2.08
CA GLU A 273 -9.31 -10.52 3.41
C GLU A 273 -9.86 -9.27 4.13
N ILE A 274 -10.26 -8.25 3.35
CA ILE A 274 -10.79 -6.97 3.86
C ILE A 274 -12.30 -7.00 4.00
N ILE A 275 -13.00 -7.57 3.00
CA ILE A 275 -14.46 -7.55 2.90
C ILE A 275 -15.06 -8.92 3.19
N GLU A 276 -15.87 -8.97 4.24
CA GLU A 276 -16.79 -10.06 4.52
C GLU A 276 -18.12 -9.76 3.82
N HIS A 277 -18.45 -10.57 2.79
CA HIS A 277 -19.62 -10.38 1.95
C HIS A 277 -20.93 -10.29 2.75
N GLY A 278 -21.72 -9.24 2.49
CA GLY A 278 -23.00 -8.97 3.16
C GLY A 278 -22.88 -8.37 4.56
N LYS A 279 -21.66 -8.16 5.08
CA LYS A 279 -21.44 -7.59 6.41
C LYS A 279 -20.82 -6.19 6.36
N ASN A 280 -19.69 -6.03 5.69
CA ASN A 280 -19.00 -4.76 5.55
C ASN A 280 -18.76 -4.35 4.08
N GLY A 281 -19.45 -5.01 3.15
CA GLY A 281 -19.44 -4.77 1.72
C GLY A 281 -20.04 -5.94 0.95
N MET A 282 -20.27 -5.74 -0.35
CA MET A 282 -20.81 -6.72 -1.27
C MET A 282 -19.75 -7.08 -2.29
N ILE A 283 -19.34 -8.36 -2.37
CA ILE A 283 -18.30 -8.80 -3.32
C ILE A 283 -18.77 -9.95 -4.22
N SER A 284 -18.38 -9.87 -5.49
CA SER A 284 -18.63 -10.95 -6.47
C SER A 284 -17.72 -10.78 -7.67
N ASN A 285 -17.42 -11.89 -8.38
CA ASN A 285 -16.79 -11.86 -9.71
C ASN A 285 -17.82 -12.05 -10.85
N ASP A 286 -19.10 -12.16 -10.52
CA ASP A 286 -20.20 -12.23 -11.50
C ASP A 286 -20.72 -10.82 -11.81
N PRO A 287 -20.62 -10.33 -13.07
CA PRO A 287 -21.09 -9.00 -13.46
C PRO A 287 -22.56 -8.73 -13.13
N ASN A 288 -23.43 -9.75 -13.27
CA ASN A 288 -24.86 -9.59 -12.99
C ASN A 288 -25.10 -9.41 -11.48
N LYS A 289 -24.37 -10.10 -10.64
CA LYS A 289 -24.44 -9.92 -9.19
C LYS A 289 -23.92 -8.56 -8.78
N LEU A 290 -22.78 -8.11 -9.33
CA LEU A 290 -22.25 -6.77 -9.07
C LEU A 290 -23.27 -5.70 -9.43
N ARG A 291 -23.90 -5.80 -10.62
CA ARG A 291 -24.96 -4.89 -11.05
C ARG A 291 -26.13 -4.89 -10.07
N LYS A 292 -26.62 -6.07 -9.69
CA LYS A 292 -27.72 -6.20 -8.73
C LYS A 292 -27.38 -5.57 -7.37
N PHE A 293 -26.18 -5.75 -6.84
CA PHE A 293 -25.74 -5.15 -5.59
C PHE A 293 -25.75 -3.61 -5.65
N LEU A 294 -25.28 -3.04 -6.77
CA LEU A 294 -25.32 -1.59 -6.98
C LEU A 294 -26.78 -1.07 -6.99
N GLU A 295 -27.68 -1.73 -7.74
CA GLU A 295 -29.08 -1.37 -7.83
C GLU A 295 -29.81 -1.48 -6.47
N GLU A 296 -29.54 -2.55 -5.72
CA GLU A 296 -30.10 -2.78 -4.40
C GLU A 296 -29.67 -1.69 -3.41
N LEU A 297 -28.37 -1.36 -3.36
CA LEU A 297 -27.86 -0.31 -2.46
C LEU A 297 -28.31 1.10 -2.87
N LEU A 298 -28.48 1.37 -4.16
CA LEU A 298 -29.06 2.66 -4.62
C LEU A 298 -30.49 2.85 -4.15
N GLN A 299 -31.27 1.76 -3.98
CA GLN A 299 -32.67 1.78 -3.56
C GLN A 299 -32.86 1.62 -2.05
N ASN A 300 -31.87 1.15 -1.32
CA ASN A 300 -31.96 0.83 0.11
C ASN A 300 -30.92 1.62 0.93
N ASP A 301 -31.35 2.75 1.48
CA ASP A 301 -30.49 3.63 2.28
C ASP A 301 -30.05 2.99 3.60
N ASP A 302 -30.92 2.24 4.26
CA ASP A 302 -30.62 1.59 5.54
C ASP A 302 -29.53 0.52 5.35
N MET A 303 -29.67 -0.31 4.34
CA MET A 303 -28.67 -1.33 4.01
C MET A 303 -27.32 -0.71 3.64
N ALA A 304 -27.33 0.34 2.82
CA ALA A 304 -26.10 1.04 2.46
C ALA A 304 -25.42 1.68 3.68
N LYS A 305 -26.20 2.27 4.57
CA LYS A 305 -25.70 2.84 5.84
C LYS A 305 -25.08 1.78 6.74
N GLU A 306 -25.77 0.65 6.93
CA GLU A 306 -25.28 -0.46 7.78
C GLU A 306 -23.96 -1.01 7.25
N LEU A 307 -23.87 -1.31 5.95
CA LEU A 307 -22.65 -1.79 5.32
C LEU A 307 -21.51 -0.77 5.44
N GLY A 308 -21.78 0.52 5.25
CA GLY A 308 -20.82 1.59 5.38
C GLY A 308 -20.27 1.74 6.82
N GLU A 309 -21.14 1.66 7.83
CA GLU A 309 -20.72 1.70 9.24
C GLU A 309 -19.88 0.48 9.63
N ASN A 310 -20.24 -0.70 9.12
CA ASN A 310 -19.46 -1.91 9.34
C ASN A 310 -18.10 -1.86 8.61
N ALA A 311 -18.06 -1.29 7.39
CA ALA A 311 -16.82 -1.03 6.65
C ALA A 311 -15.89 -0.11 7.43
N LYS A 312 -16.41 1.00 7.94
CA LYS A 312 -15.70 1.96 8.78
C LYS A 312 -15.11 1.29 10.04
N ARG A 313 -15.91 0.47 10.73
CA ARG A 313 -15.46 -0.29 11.91
C ARG A 313 -14.31 -1.23 11.55
N THR A 314 -14.41 -1.94 10.43
CA THR A 314 -13.34 -2.85 9.96
C THR A 314 -12.01 -2.11 9.79
N ILE A 315 -12.02 -0.93 9.18
CA ILE A 315 -10.79 -0.13 9.01
C ILE A 315 -10.25 0.35 10.36
N SER A 316 -11.10 0.89 11.24
CA SER A 316 -10.65 1.40 12.53
C SER A 316 -10.07 0.32 13.45
N GLU A 317 -10.58 -0.91 13.38
CA GLU A 317 -10.16 -2.00 14.25
C GLU A 317 -8.95 -2.77 13.68
N LYS A 318 -8.96 -3.10 12.38
CA LYS A 318 -7.96 -4.01 11.78
C LYS A 318 -6.82 -3.30 11.07
N TYR A 319 -7.09 -2.14 10.48
CA TYR A 319 -6.14 -1.45 9.59
C TYR A 319 -5.73 -0.07 10.14
N ASN A 320 -5.76 0.09 11.46
CA ASN A 320 -5.40 1.36 12.08
C ASN A 320 -3.88 1.63 12.04
N LEU A 321 -3.54 2.92 12.01
CA LEU A 321 -2.17 3.38 11.88
C LEU A 321 -1.27 2.95 13.05
N ASN A 322 -1.80 2.89 14.28
CA ASN A 322 -1.01 2.49 15.45
C ASN A 322 -0.55 1.04 15.36
N SER A 323 -1.42 0.13 14.92
CA SER A 323 -1.06 -1.28 14.68
C SER A 323 0.01 -1.40 13.58
N PHE A 324 -0.12 -0.64 12.51
CA PHE A 324 0.86 -0.57 11.43
C PHE A 324 2.24 -0.12 11.94
N VAL A 325 2.28 0.98 12.71
CA VAL A 325 3.51 1.51 13.30
C VAL A 325 4.17 0.49 14.22
N THR A 326 3.40 -0.16 15.08
CA THR A 326 3.90 -1.19 16.00
C THR A 326 4.51 -2.36 15.23
N LYS A 327 3.79 -2.92 14.25
CA LYS A 327 4.28 -4.04 13.43
C LYS A 327 5.57 -3.69 12.69
N TRP A 328 5.66 -2.48 12.12
CA TRP A 328 6.86 -2.02 11.44
C TRP A 328 8.05 -1.88 12.39
N ASN A 329 7.85 -1.31 13.58
CA ASN A 329 8.90 -1.20 14.57
C ASN A 329 9.41 -2.58 15.00
N ASP A 330 8.51 -3.51 15.28
CA ASP A 330 8.87 -4.90 15.63
C ASP A 330 9.72 -5.55 14.53
N VAL A 331 9.34 -5.38 13.26
CA VAL A 331 10.07 -5.92 12.12
C VAL A 331 11.43 -5.25 11.96
N PHE A 332 11.53 -3.93 12.08
CA PHE A 332 12.81 -3.22 11.98
C PHE A 332 13.80 -3.70 13.05
N TYR A 333 13.38 -3.66 14.32
CA TYR A 333 14.28 -4.06 15.42
C TYR A 333 14.64 -5.54 15.38
N SER A 334 13.69 -6.43 15.07
CA SER A 334 13.98 -7.87 14.94
C SER A 334 14.94 -8.16 13.80
N THR A 335 14.78 -7.49 12.65
CA THR A 335 15.67 -7.64 11.49
C THR A 335 17.11 -7.24 11.84
N ILE A 336 17.29 -6.11 12.53
CA ILE A 336 18.61 -5.64 12.95
C ILE A 336 19.21 -6.56 14.00
N LYS A 337 18.42 -7.03 14.96
CA LYS A 337 18.86 -7.95 16.00
C LYS A 337 19.37 -9.26 15.40
N ASN A 338 18.57 -9.90 14.56
CA ASN A 338 18.89 -11.20 13.96
C ASN A 338 20.11 -11.15 13.01
N TYR A 339 20.39 -9.98 12.41
CA TYR A 339 21.56 -9.78 11.56
C TYR A 339 22.87 -9.70 12.35
N LYS A 340 22.80 -9.32 13.64
CA LYS A 340 23.96 -9.17 14.53
C LYS A 340 24.32 -10.45 15.29
N GLU A 341 23.37 -11.36 15.43
CA GLU A 341 23.55 -12.70 16.02
C GLU A 341 24.11 -13.68 14.97
#